data_41a3f4d2b44fafc70165aff884dddb3f
#
_entry.id   41a3f4d2b44fafc70165aff884dddb3f
#
_cell.length_a   1.000
_cell.length_b   1.000
_cell.length_c   1.000
_cell.angle_alpha   90.00
_cell.angle_beta   90.00
_cell.angle_gamma   90.00
#
_symmetry.space_group_name_H-M   'P 1'
#
loop_
_entity.id
_entity.type
_entity.pdbx_description
1 polymer ?
#
loop_
_entity_poly.entity_id
_entity_poly.type
_entity_poly.pdbx_seq_one_letter_code
_entity_poly.pdbx_strand_id
1 'polypeptide(L)'
;YPKSKNIIKNVNRDIFRFVNHKPEISSIIDAIAHPFAAGNFYYFIHYSTHAEFSFVSDSIKNVLGYNKEDFTPGFLAKILHPDDKNQFGDKELISLSFLKKQISVNDISSYKLAFLLRMKHANGKYITLLHQARPIRVSEAGEILETIYVHTDISYLNVSVDNRVSLISKNNHSQISIDATKNQLLPPNCFMKNFSSR
;
A
#
# COMPACT_ATOMS: atom_id res chain seq x y z
N TYR A 1 20.72 27.57 4.34
CA TYR A 1 21.20 26.20 4.62
C TYR A 1 20.84 25.28 3.46
N PRO A 2 21.75 24.97 2.52
CA PRO A 2 21.45 24.10 1.37
C PRO A 2 21.70 22.59 1.61
N LYS A 3 22.15 22.16 2.79
CA LYS A 3 22.62 20.77 3.01
C LYS A 3 21.52 19.74 3.31
N SER A 4 20.33 20.13 3.76
CA SER A 4 19.28 19.18 4.12
C SER A 4 18.52 18.60 2.92
N LYS A 5 18.38 19.34 1.82
CA LYS A 5 17.70 18.87 0.60
C LYS A 5 18.43 17.73 -0.13
N ASN A 6 19.76 17.67 -0.01
CA ASN A 6 20.53 16.60 -0.65
C ASN A 6 20.51 15.27 0.12
N ILE A 7 20.30 15.31 1.43
CA ILE A 7 20.28 14.10 2.26
C ILE A 7 19.00 13.28 1.97
N ILE A 8 17.84 13.95 1.83
CA ILE A 8 16.57 13.25 1.54
C ILE A 8 16.54 12.67 0.12
N LYS A 9 17.14 13.39 -0.87
CA LYS A 9 17.30 12.85 -2.24
C LYS A 9 18.20 11.61 -2.27
N ASN A 10 19.22 11.56 -1.43
CA ASN A 10 20.13 10.42 -1.36
C ASN A 10 19.51 9.22 -0.65
N VAL A 11 18.78 9.42 0.45
CA VAL A 11 18.11 8.32 1.17
C VAL A 11 17.07 7.61 0.27
N ASN A 12 16.30 8.36 -0.53
CA ASN A 12 15.37 7.74 -1.48
C ASN A 12 16.09 6.99 -2.61
N ARG A 13 17.24 7.50 -3.05
CA ARG A 13 18.07 6.85 -4.08
C ARG A 13 18.77 5.59 -3.54
N ASP A 14 19.14 5.61 -2.28
CA ASP A 14 19.84 4.50 -1.63
C ASP A 14 18.89 3.36 -1.30
N ILE A 15 17.68 3.63 -0.81
CA ILE A 15 16.63 2.60 -0.66
C ILE A 15 16.33 1.91 -2.01
N PHE A 16 16.33 2.67 -3.11
CA PHE A 16 16.07 2.13 -4.44
C PHE A 16 17.21 1.28 -5.00
N ARG A 17 18.47 1.67 -4.77
CA ARG A 17 19.65 0.83 -5.06
C ARG A 17 19.64 -0.45 -4.24
N PHE A 18 19.19 -0.37 -3.00
CA PHE A 18 19.11 -1.52 -2.10
C PHE A 18 18.13 -2.59 -2.58
N VAL A 19 16.96 -2.24 -3.09
CA VAL A 19 15.93 -3.19 -3.54
C VAL A 19 16.35 -3.97 -4.79
N ASN A 20 17.19 -3.39 -5.64
CA ASN A 20 17.56 -4.01 -6.94
C ASN A 20 18.82 -4.89 -6.91
N HIS A 21 19.56 -4.99 -5.79
CA HIS A 21 20.93 -5.53 -5.88
C HIS A 21 21.37 -6.59 -4.89
N LYS A 22 20.52 -7.11 -3.96
CA LYS A 22 20.94 -8.28 -3.14
C LYS A 22 19.77 -9.04 -2.50
N PRO A 23 19.73 -10.39 -2.63
CA PRO A 23 18.80 -11.25 -1.87
C PRO A 23 18.93 -11.09 -0.33
N GLU A 24 20.12 -10.69 0.18
CA GLU A 24 20.37 -10.41 1.59
C GLU A 24 19.56 -9.24 2.16
N ILE A 25 19.15 -8.27 1.32
CA ILE A 25 18.42 -7.08 1.80
C ILE A 25 16.93 -7.38 1.96
N SER A 26 16.34 -8.18 1.10
CA SER A 26 14.95 -8.62 1.30
C SER A 26 14.85 -9.41 2.61
N SER A 27 15.82 -10.27 2.92
CA SER A 27 15.86 -11.01 4.18
C SER A 27 16.06 -10.13 5.40
N ILE A 28 16.84 -9.04 5.30
CA ILE A 28 17.00 -8.05 6.38
C ILE A 28 15.70 -7.25 6.58
N ILE A 29 15.06 -6.81 5.50
CA ILE A 29 13.77 -6.11 5.56
C ILE A 29 12.73 -7.03 6.20
N ASP A 30 12.64 -8.27 5.78
CA ASP A 30 11.72 -9.26 6.35
C ASP A 30 12.00 -9.50 7.83
N ALA A 31 13.26 -9.64 8.23
CA ALA A 31 13.66 -9.84 9.63
C ALA A 31 13.32 -8.64 10.54
N ILE A 32 13.46 -7.41 10.02
CA ILE A 32 13.14 -6.18 10.77
C ILE A 32 11.64 -5.92 10.79
N ALA A 33 10.95 -6.09 9.66
CA ALA A 33 9.53 -5.74 9.53
C ALA A 33 8.62 -6.80 10.17
N HIS A 34 9.00 -8.07 10.12
CA HIS A 34 8.15 -9.17 10.59
C HIS A 34 7.72 -9.07 12.06
N PRO A 35 8.57 -8.68 13.03
CA PRO A 35 8.16 -8.53 14.43
C PRO A 35 7.14 -7.40 14.67
N PHE A 36 7.08 -6.42 13.77
CA PHE A 36 6.21 -5.24 13.89
C PHE A 36 4.99 -5.30 12.96
N ALA A 37 4.93 -6.26 12.06
CA ALA A 37 3.78 -6.43 11.18
C ALA A 37 2.59 -7.02 11.95
N ALA A 38 1.38 -6.57 11.60
CA ALA A 38 0.16 -7.08 12.20
C ALA A 38 -0.19 -8.52 11.76
N GLY A 39 0.62 -9.15 10.91
CA GLY A 39 0.46 -10.51 10.41
C GLY A 39 1.49 -10.81 9.32
N ASN A 40 1.43 -11.99 8.72
CA ASN A 40 2.28 -12.32 7.58
C ASN A 40 2.03 -11.33 6.44
N PHE A 41 3.09 -10.89 5.80
CA PHE A 41 2.98 -9.89 4.73
C PHE A 41 3.86 -10.24 3.54
N TYR A 42 3.51 -9.67 2.39
CA TYR A 42 4.35 -9.60 1.21
C TYR A 42 4.32 -8.17 0.65
N TYR A 43 5.29 -7.85 -0.19
CA TYR A 43 5.39 -6.54 -0.80
C TYR A 43 5.81 -6.63 -2.26
N PHE A 44 5.44 -5.62 -3.02
CA PHE A 44 5.78 -5.51 -4.43
C PHE A 44 5.95 -4.04 -4.82
N ILE A 45 6.65 -3.79 -5.91
CA ILE A 45 6.88 -2.46 -6.46
C ILE A 45 6.27 -2.38 -7.86
N HIS A 46 5.56 -1.30 -8.12
CA HIS A 46 4.97 -1.02 -9.41
C HIS A 46 5.49 0.29 -9.97
N TYR A 47 5.94 0.26 -11.22
CA TYR A 47 6.19 1.45 -12.04
C TYR A 47 4.90 1.89 -12.73
N SER A 48 4.53 3.17 -12.61
CA SER A 48 3.29 3.69 -13.21
C SER A 48 3.24 3.59 -14.74
N THR A 49 4.40 3.47 -15.38
CA THR A 49 4.55 3.39 -16.84
C THR A 49 4.67 1.95 -17.37
N HIS A 50 4.69 0.94 -16.50
CA HIS A 50 4.85 -0.47 -16.88
C HIS A 50 3.61 -1.28 -16.55
N ALA A 51 3.31 -2.26 -17.40
CA ALA A 51 2.21 -3.20 -17.20
C ALA A 51 2.53 -4.33 -16.21
N GLU A 52 3.76 -4.35 -15.66
CA GLU A 52 4.25 -5.41 -14.77
C GLU A 52 4.78 -4.82 -13.46
N PHE A 53 4.82 -5.64 -12.43
CA PHE A 53 5.51 -5.28 -11.20
C PHE A 53 7.02 -5.41 -11.40
N SER A 54 7.77 -4.39 -10.98
CA SER A 54 9.23 -4.40 -11.09
C SER A 54 9.89 -5.31 -10.06
N PHE A 55 9.19 -5.60 -8.98
CA PHE A 55 9.63 -6.48 -7.90
C PHE A 55 8.44 -7.09 -7.17
N VAL A 56 8.56 -8.37 -6.79
CA VAL A 56 7.62 -9.07 -5.89
C VAL A 56 8.45 -9.89 -4.90
N SER A 57 8.15 -9.76 -3.60
CA SER A 57 8.85 -10.50 -2.54
C SER A 57 8.49 -11.99 -2.54
N ASP A 58 9.43 -12.84 -2.16
CA ASP A 58 9.22 -14.31 -2.06
C ASP A 58 8.14 -14.67 -1.02
N SER A 59 7.94 -13.79 -0.02
CA SER A 59 6.94 -13.99 1.03
C SER A 59 5.49 -14.07 0.52
N ILE A 60 5.20 -13.68 -0.72
CA ILE A 60 3.89 -13.87 -1.35
C ILE A 60 3.47 -15.36 -1.34
N LYS A 61 4.43 -16.27 -1.46
CA LYS A 61 4.17 -17.72 -1.39
C LYS A 61 3.58 -18.12 -0.03
N ASN A 62 4.07 -17.52 1.04
CA ASN A 62 3.61 -17.81 2.41
C ASN A 62 2.24 -17.19 2.69
N VAL A 63 1.95 -16.01 2.08
CA VAL A 63 0.72 -15.25 2.37
C VAL A 63 -0.43 -15.65 1.45
N LEU A 64 -0.17 -15.80 0.15
CA LEU A 64 -1.22 -16.09 -0.86
C LEU A 64 -1.13 -17.50 -1.45
N GLY A 65 -0.01 -18.21 -1.26
CA GLY A 65 0.22 -19.54 -1.82
C GLY A 65 0.63 -19.56 -3.28
N TYR A 66 0.81 -18.42 -3.94
CA TYR A 66 1.23 -18.31 -5.34
C TYR A 66 2.73 -18.04 -5.48
N ASN A 67 3.31 -18.40 -6.62
CA ASN A 67 4.69 -18.05 -6.91
C ASN A 67 4.76 -16.57 -7.34
N LYS A 68 5.87 -15.90 -7.03
CA LYS A 68 6.04 -14.47 -7.36
C LYS A 68 6.05 -14.20 -8.86
N GLU A 69 6.52 -15.18 -9.64
CA GLU A 69 6.60 -15.12 -11.11
C GLU A 69 5.20 -15.06 -11.76
N ASP A 70 4.20 -15.64 -11.10
CA ASP A 70 2.81 -15.63 -11.56
C ASP A 70 2.08 -14.32 -11.19
N PHE A 71 2.65 -13.53 -10.27
CA PHE A 71 1.99 -12.36 -9.69
C PHE A 71 2.19 -11.12 -10.57
N THR A 72 1.21 -10.85 -11.42
CA THR A 72 1.14 -9.69 -12.31
C THR A 72 -0.06 -8.82 -11.95
N PRO A 73 -0.15 -7.56 -12.44
CA PRO A 73 -1.34 -6.72 -12.24
C PRO A 73 -2.63 -7.40 -12.72
N GLY A 74 -2.59 -8.11 -13.85
CA GLY A 74 -3.72 -8.88 -14.36
C GLY A 74 -4.09 -10.05 -13.45
N PHE A 75 -3.12 -10.75 -12.89
CA PHE A 75 -3.35 -11.83 -11.93
C PHE A 75 -3.91 -11.30 -10.61
N LEU A 76 -3.38 -10.17 -10.10
CA LEU A 76 -3.92 -9.49 -8.91
C LEU A 76 -5.40 -9.19 -9.11
N ALA A 77 -5.79 -8.57 -10.21
CA ALA A 77 -7.17 -8.27 -10.54
C ALA A 77 -8.05 -9.53 -10.63
N LYS A 78 -7.49 -10.67 -11.07
CA LYS A 78 -8.21 -11.95 -11.16
C LYS A 78 -8.52 -12.54 -9.78
N ILE A 79 -7.59 -12.44 -8.82
CA ILE A 79 -7.74 -13.03 -7.48
C ILE A 79 -8.44 -12.11 -6.47
N LEU A 80 -8.69 -10.84 -6.79
CA LEU A 80 -9.52 -9.94 -5.98
C LEU A 80 -10.93 -10.54 -5.79
N HIS A 81 -11.49 -10.35 -4.59
CA HIS A 81 -12.87 -10.72 -4.32
C HIS A 81 -13.82 -9.97 -5.28
N PRO A 82 -14.84 -10.62 -5.85
CA PRO A 82 -15.75 -9.97 -6.81
C PRO A 82 -16.31 -8.62 -6.32
N ASP A 83 -16.77 -8.57 -5.08
CA ASP A 83 -17.34 -7.35 -4.49
C ASP A 83 -16.30 -6.22 -4.33
N ASP A 84 -15.01 -6.58 -4.20
CA ASP A 84 -13.95 -5.61 -3.93
C ASP A 84 -13.33 -5.04 -5.23
N LYS A 85 -13.57 -5.66 -6.39
CA LYS A 85 -12.94 -5.30 -7.67
C LYS A 85 -13.17 -3.84 -8.07
N ASN A 86 -14.43 -3.41 -8.08
CA ASN A 86 -14.78 -2.04 -8.46
C ASN A 86 -14.27 -1.05 -7.42
N GLN A 87 -14.47 -1.39 -6.13
CA GLN A 87 -14.03 -0.55 -5.02
C GLN A 87 -12.52 -0.40 -4.94
N PHE A 88 -11.73 -1.40 -5.35
CA PHE A 88 -10.28 -1.33 -5.38
C PHE A 88 -9.81 -0.20 -6.31
N GLY A 89 -10.31 -0.18 -7.55
CA GLY A 89 -9.99 0.88 -8.51
C GLY A 89 -10.40 2.27 -8.02
N ASP A 90 -11.60 2.39 -7.45
CA ASP A 90 -12.11 3.66 -6.91
C ASP A 90 -11.26 4.15 -5.74
N LYS A 91 -10.86 3.28 -4.83
CA LYS A 91 -9.98 3.60 -3.69
C LYS A 91 -8.60 4.11 -4.13
N GLU A 92 -7.99 3.44 -5.10
CA GLU A 92 -6.72 3.86 -5.69
C GLU A 92 -6.86 5.23 -6.38
N LEU A 93 -7.86 5.38 -7.25
CA LEU A 93 -8.07 6.60 -8.03
C LEU A 93 -8.35 7.83 -7.15
N ILE A 94 -9.21 7.70 -6.15
CA ILE A 94 -9.54 8.80 -5.26
C ILE A 94 -8.33 9.22 -4.41
N SER A 95 -7.52 8.25 -3.98
CA SER A 95 -6.31 8.49 -3.22
C SER A 95 -5.26 9.24 -4.03
N LEU A 96 -5.02 8.79 -5.27
CA LEU A 96 -4.12 9.46 -6.20
C LEU A 96 -4.59 10.88 -6.53
N SER A 97 -5.90 11.05 -6.76
CA SER A 97 -6.50 12.37 -7.02
C SER A 97 -6.32 13.30 -5.83
N PHE A 98 -6.53 12.81 -4.61
CA PHE A 98 -6.33 13.59 -3.41
C PHE A 98 -4.86 13.99 -3.23
N LEU A 99 -3.93 13.06 -3.34
CA LEU A 99 -2.49 13.35 -3.25
C LEU A 99 -2.07 14.42 -4.26
N LYS A 100 -2.49 14.31 -5.53
CA LYS A 100 -2.14 15.28 -6.57
C LYS A 100 -2.75 16.66 -6.36
N LYS A 101 -3.96 16.75 -5.82
CA LYS A 101 -4.70 18.04 -5.71
C LYS A 101 -4.48 18.77 -4.38
N GLN A 102 -4.24 18.03 -3.31
CA GLN A 102 -4.26 18.58 -1.95
C GLN A 102 -2.91 18.57 -1.25
N ILE A 103 -1.95 17.80 -1.77
CA ILE A 103 -0.66 17.62 -1.12
C ILE A 103 0.44 18.25 -1.97
N SER A 104 1.35 18.97 -1.30
CA SER A 104 2.54 19.51 -1.95
C SER A 104 3.38 18.40 -2.59
N VAL A 105 3.95 18.64 -3.77
CA VAL A 105 4.80 17.68 -4.49
C VAL A 105 5.92 17.14 -3.60
N ASN A 106 6.51 17.97 -2.76
CA ASN A 106 7.56 17.56 -1.83
C ASN A 106 7.09 16.61 -0.73
N ASP A 107 5.80 16.60 -0.45
CA ASP A 107 5.20 15.81 0.64
C ASP A 107 4.49 14.56 0.16
N ILE A 108 4.24 14.38 -1.15
CA ILE A 108 3.52 13.22 -1.70
C ILE A 108 4.12 11.90 -1.19
N SER A 109 5.46 11.76 -1.22
CA SER A 109 6.15 10.55 -0.75
C SER A 109 6.12 10.36 0.77
N SER A 110 5.64 11.34 1.54
CA SER A 110 5.45 11.21 2.99
C SER A 110 4.13 10.54 3.37
N TYR A 111 3.19 10.45 2.43
CA TYR A 111 1.90 9.83 2.65
C TYR A 111 1.90 8.35 2.29
N LYS A 112 1.20 7.57 3.08
CA LYS A 112 0.81 6.21 2.73
C LYS A 112 -0.70 6.10 2.67
N LEU A 113 -1.16 5.34 1.71
CA LEU A 113 -2.52 4.89 1.56
C LEU A 113 -2.73 3.61 2.38
N ALA A 114 -3.90 3.44 2.99
CA ALA A 114 -4.26 2.19 3.65
C ALA A 114 -5.77 1.92 3.52
N PHE A 115 -6.13 0.69 3.14
CA PHE A 115 -7.50 0.19 3.15
C PHE A 115 -7.53 -1.35 3.21
N LEU A 116 -8.70 -1.92 3.40
CA LEU A 116 -8.91 -3.37 3.42
C LEU A 116 -9.41 -3.88 2.07
N LEU A 117 -8.96 -5.09 1.73
CA LEU A 117 -9.44 -5.83 0.56
C LEU A 117 -9.39 -7.34 0.83
N ARG A 118 -10.07 -8.12 0.01
CA ARG A 118 -10.03 -9.59 0.04
C ARG A 118 -9.40 -10.13 -1.22
N MET A 119 -8.49 -11.09 -1.06
CA MET A 119 -7.88 -11.82 -2.16
C MET A 119 -8.05 -13.32 -1.99
N LYS A 120 -8.18 -14.02 -3.10
CA LYS A 120 -8.27 -15.48 -3.12
C LYS A 120 -6.90 -16.08 -2.93
N HIS A 121 -6.73 -16.85 -1.88
CA HIS A 121 -5.55 -17.68 -1.63
C HIS A 121 -5.54 -18.90 -2.57
N ALA A 122 -4.39 -19.49 -2.85
CA ALA A 122 -4.23 -20.65 -3.73
C ALA A 122 -5.06 -21.88 -3.29
N ASN A 123 -5.39 -22.00 -1.99
CA ASN A 123 -6.28 -23.04 -1.47
C ASN A 123 -7.80 -22.79 -1.73
N GLY A 124 -8.12 -21.73 -2.46
CA GLY A 124 -9.48 -21.36 -2.84
C GLY A 124 -10.25 -20.48 -1.86
N LYS A 125 -9.76 -20.26 -0.63
CA LYS A 125 -10.38 -19.38 0.37
C LYS A 125 -10.03 -17.92 0.13
N TYR A 126 -10.91 -17.00 0.52
CA TYR A 126 -10.58 -15.57 0.56
C TYR A 126 -9.95 -15.21 1.91
N ILE A 127 -8.89 -14.41 1.86
CA ILE A 127 -8.24 -13.83 3.03
C ILE A 127 -8.40 -12.31 3.01
N THR A 128 -8.46 -11.71 4.20
CA THR A 128 -8.55 -10.25 4.37
C THR A 128 -7.16 -9.67 4.53
N LEU A 129 -6.83 -8.75 3.65
CA LEU A 129 -5.53 -8.09 3.62
C LEU A 129 -5.67 -6.61 3.98
N LEU A 130 -4.75 -6.12 4.81
CA LEU A 130 -4.48 -4.70 4.91
C LEU A 130 -3.58 -4.32 3.73
N HIS A 131 -4.15 -3.59 2.78
CA HIS A 131 -3.43 -3.00 1.66
C HIS A 131 -2.84 -1.66 2.09
N GLN A 132 -1.55 -1.51 1.92
CA GLN A 132 -0.84 -0.25 2.13
C GLN A 132 -0.02 0.07 0.89
N ALA A 133 -0.08 1.33 0.44
CA ALA A 133 0.67 1.81 -0.70
C ALA A 133 1.38 3.13 -0.36
N ARG A 134 2.62 3.28 -0.83
CA ARG A 134 3.40 4.49 -0.62
C ARG A 134 4.19 4.84 -1.88
N PRO A 135 4.07 6.07 -2.41
CA PRO A 135 4.96 6.56 -3.45
C PRO A 135 6.40 6.60 -2.96
N ILE A 136 7.31 5.95 -3.69
CA ILE A 136 8.75 5.94 -3.38
C ILE A 136 9.55 6.79 -4.36
N ARG A 137 9.00 7.05 -5.54
CA ARG A 137 9.58 7.98 -6.51
C ARG A 137 8.50 8.86 -7.12
N VAL A 138 8.71 10.17 -7.04
CA VAL A 138 7.83 11.21 -7.57
C VAL A 138 8.66 12.13 -8.46
N SER A 139 8.13 12.52 -9.63
CA SER A 139 8.78 13.47 -10.53
C SER A 139 8.73 14.90 -9.97
N GLU A 140 9.51 15.80 -10.55
CA GLU A 140 9.44 17.23 -10.21
C GLU A 140 8.07 17.85 -10.51
N ALA A 141 7.33 17.28 -11.47
CA ALA A 141 5.97 17.67 -11.81
C ALA A 141 4.88 17.07 -10.88
N GLY A 142 5.27 16.26 -9.86
CA GLY A 142 4.35 15.63 -8.93
C GLY A 142 3.74 14.32 -9.42
N GLU A 143 4.25 13.74 -10.52
CA GLU A 143 3.78 12.45 -10.98
C GLU A 143 4.41 11.32 -10.16
N ILE A 144 3.59 10.39 -9.71
CA ILE A 144 4.03 9.19 -9.00
C ILE A 144 4.59 8.22 -10.03
N LEU A 145 5.89 7.99 -9.97
CA LEU A 145 6.62 7.12 -10.90
C LEU A 145 6.73 5.70 -10.38
N GLU A 146 6.90 5.53 -9.07
CA GLU A 146 7.01 4.23 -8.42
C GLU A 146 6.28 4.22 -7.10
N THR A 147 5.62 3.11 -6.82
CA THR A 147 4.91 2.87 -5.58
C THR A 147 5.30 1.51 -5.01
N ILE A 148 5.62 1.47 -3.73
CA ILE A 148 5.72 0.22 -2.97
C ILE A 148 4.37 -0.11 -2.37
N TYR A 149 3.98 -1.36 -2.50
CA TYR A 149 2.76 -1.94 -1.93
C TYR A 149 3.13 -2.99 -0.88
N VAL A 150 2.45 -2.97 0.24
CA VAL A 150 2.55 -3.99 1.30
C VAL A 150 1.16 -4.54 1.56
N HIS A 151 1.02 -5.84 1.48
CA HIS A 151 -0.21 -6.56 1.82
C HIS A 151 0.04 -7.42 3.05
N THR A 152 -0.66 -7.14 4.14
CA THR A 152 -0.55 -7.88 5.40
C THR A 152 -1.82 -8.69 5.63
N ASP A 153 -1.69 -9.99 5.87
CA ASP A 153 -2.82 -10.85 6.23
C ASP A 153 -3.30 -10.53 7.65
N ILE A 154 -4.53 -10.04 7.73
CA ILE A 154 -5.21 -9.69 8.97
C ILE A 154 -6.52 -10.49 9.15
N SER A 155 -6.64 -11.62 8.47
CA SER A 155 -7.85 -12.45 8.52
C SER A 155 -8.23 -12.85 9.94
N TYR A 156 -7.25 -13.00 10.82
CA TYR A 156 -7.44 -13.35 12.23
C TYR A 156 -8.18 -12.27 13.04
N LEU A 157 -8.16 -11.00 12.58
CA LEU A 157 -8.89 -9.89 13.23
C LEU A 157 -10.40 -9.93 12.94
N ASN A 158 -10.82 -10.72 11.94
CA ASN A 158 -12.22 -10.86 11.53
C ASN A 158 -12.93 -9.52 11.30
N VAL A 159 -12.24 -8.58 10.65
CA VAL A 159 -12.73 -7.24 10.33
C VAL A 159 -13.46 -7.21 8.98
N SER A 160 -14.50 -6.38 8.89
CA SER A 160 -15.25 -6.19 7.64
C SER A 160 -14.51 -5.25 6.69
N VAL A 161 -14.49 -5.60 5.41
CA VAL A 161 -14.02 -4.71 4.34
C VAL A 161 -15.11 -3.68 4.04
N ASP A 162 -14.74 -2.42 4.01
CA ASP A 162 -15.62 -1.29 3.70
C ASP A 162 -15.01 -0.37 2.62
N ASN A 163 -15.69 0.73 2.32
CA ASN A 163 -15.28 1.68 1.28
C ASN A 163 -14.30 2.76 1.76
N ARG A 164 -13.82 2.64 2.99
CA ARG A 164 -12.89 3.64 3.55
C ARG A 164 -11.49 3.48 3.02
N VAL A 165 -10.87 4.62 2.80
CA VAL A 165 -9.46 4.78 2.49
C VAL A 165 -8.86 5.73 3.52
N SER A 166 -7.70 5.39 4.04
CA SER A 166 -6.94 6.25 4.93
C SER A 166 -5.66 6.73 4.25
N LEU A 167 -5.43 8.02 4.25
CA LEU A 167 -4.17 8.65 3.88
C LEU A 167 -3.47 9.11 5.16
N ILE A 168 -2.29 8.56 5.42
CA ILE A 168 -1.55 8.75 6.67
C ILE A 168 -0.23 9.42 6.36
N SER A 169 -0.01 10.60 6.94
CA SER A 169 1.24 11.34 6.79
C SER A 169 2.29 10.90 7.81
N LYS A 170 3.51 10.70 7.34
CA LYS A 170 4.67 10.46 8.20
C LYS A 170 5.15 11.75 8.90
N ASN A 171 5.02 12.91 8.26
CA ASN A 171 5.67 14.14 8.70
C ASN A 171 4.90 14.89 9.79
N ASN A 172 3.57 14.92 9.70
CA ASN A 172 2.72 15.72 10.58
C ASN A 172 1.70 14.88 11.37
N HIS A 173 1.84 13.55 11.33
CA HIS A 173 0.94 12.60 12.00
C HIS A 173 -0.55 12.78 11.63
N SER A 174 -0.85 13.48 10.53
CA SER A 174 -2.22 13.65 10.07
C SER A 174 -2.73 12.36 9.43
N GLN A 175 -3.97 12.05 9.72
CA GLN A 175 -4.70 10.98 9.08
C GLN A 175 -5.97 11.57 8.46
N ILE A 176 -6.17 11.28 7.18
CA ILE A 176 -7.34 11.68 6.42
C ILE A 176 -8.07 10.41 6.02
N SER A 177 -9.36 10.33 6.30
CA SER A 177 -10.20 9.19 5.89
C SER A 177 -11.21 9.67 4.86
N ILE A 178 -11.37 8.89 3.79
CA ILE A 178 -12.25 9.17 2.65
C ILE A 178 -13.19 7.99 2.48
N ASP A 179 -14.49 8.25 2.29
CA ASP A 179 -15.43 7.26 1.75
C ASP A 179 -15.29 7.27 0.22
N ALA A 180 -14.75 6.20 -0.34
CA ALA A 180 -14.46 6.13 -1.76
C ALA A 180 -15.74 6.09 -2.63
N THR A 181 -16.85 5.59 -2.10
CA THR A 181 -18.12 5.55 -2.86
C THR A 181 -18.81 6.91 -2.92
N LYS A 182 -18.63 7.74 -1.90
CA LYS A 182 -19.24 9.08 -1.80
C LYS A 182 -18.30 10.20 -2.23
N ASN A 183 -17.03 9.88 -2.45
CA ASN A 183 -15.97 10.86 -2.65
C ASN A 183 -15.97 11.96 -1.57
N GLN A 184 -16.16 11.56 -0.32
CA GLN A 184 -16.38 12.47 0.80
C GLN A 184 -15.36 12.21 1.90
N LEU A 185 -14.79 13.31 2.44
CA LEU A 185 -13.97 13.25 3.64
C LEU A 185 -14.82 12.79 4.84
N LEU A 186 -14.29 11.84 5.59
CA LEU A 186 -14.88 11.37 6.82
C LEU A 186 -14.34 12.18 8.01
N PRO A 187 -15.15 12.46 9.04
CA PRO A 187 -14.67 13.14 10.24
C PRO A 187 -13.59 12.31 10.94
N PRO A 188 -12.61 12.93 11.62
CA PRO A 188 -11.46 12.26 12.23
C PRO A 188 -11.79 11.11 13.22
N ASN A 189 -12.98 11.12 13.81
CA ASN A 189 -13.40 10.17 14.86
C ASN A 189 -14.38 9.09 14.38
N CYS A 190 -14.47 8.80 13.09
CA CYS A 190 -15.40 7.79 12.56
C CYS A 190 -15.08 6.36 13.00
N PHE A 191 -13.91 6.11 13.60
CA PHE A 191 -13.51 4.77 14.09
C PHE A 191 -14.17 4.37 15.42
N MET A 192 -14.75 5.31 16.19
CA MET A 192 -15.24 5.03 17.55
C MET A 192 -16.73 4.69 17.66
N LYS A 193 -17.53 4.82 16.58
CA LYS A 193 -19.00 4.68 16.70
C LYS A 193 -19.53 3.24 16.70
N ASN A 194 -18.71 2.23 16.42
CA ASN A 194 -19.19 0.85 16.30
C ASN A 194 -18.90 -0.05 17.51
N PHE A 195 -18.39 0.50 18.62
CA PHE A 195 -18.12 -0.29 19.83
C PHE A 195 -19.08 -0.04 21.01
N SER A 196 -20.14 0.76 20.83
CA SER A 196 -21.07 1.08 21.94
C SER A 196 -22.51 0.61 21.71
N SER A 197 -22.70 -0.55 21.06
CA SER A 197 -24.03 -1.21 21.07
C SER A 197 -23.89 -2.72 20.86
N ARG A 198 -23.55 -3.40 21.94
CA ARG A 198 -24.02 -4.76 22.27
C ARG A 198 -23.85 -5.00 23.77
#